data_f33a26760a135ae2f0e0a41d76ffd9b8
#
_entry.id   f33a26760a135ae2f0e0a41d76ffd9b8
#
_cell.length_a   1.000
_cell.length_b   1.000
_cell.length_c   1.000
_cell.angle_alpha   90.00
_cell.angle_beta   90.00
_cell.angle_gamma   90.00
#
_symmetry.space_group_name_H-M   'P 1'
#
loop_
_entity.id
_entity.type
_entity.pdbx_description
1 polymer ?
#
loop_
_entity_poly.entity_id
_entity_poly.type
_entity_poly.pdbx_seq_one_letter_code
_entity_poly.pdbx_strand_id
1 'polypeptide(L)'
;NEVDRPSLLAHDIADAGWTDSGVKAIYYQFAEDEKFLGADWRTYDENEKPAMEDEYYGRIFAKAEDQAGNVSDMISAVFMFEQTAPAADYALTPNNWTNGDVEIRIHAEDDMSGVQNITLPDGTVIDADAAEYRVMQNGIYEFSVRDHCGNILPYPVDVANIDLIPPTADYELLTDEWTNVPVTIRVKADDPSPEDGYAPSGIRSI
;
A
#
# COMPACT_ATOMS: atom_id res chain seq x y z
N ASN A 1 5.41 -5.54 -15.45
CA ASN A 1 6.01 -6.73 -14.85
C ASN A 1 5.49 -7.94 -15.62
N GLU A 2 6.42 -8.71 -16.22
CA GLU A 2 6.11 -10.00 -16.81
C GLU A 2 5.86 -10.95 -15.63
N VAL A 3 4.61 -11.29 -15.41
CA VAL A 3 4.21 -12.22 -14.34
C VAL A 3 4.85 -13.57 -14.66
N ASP A 4 5.68 -14.09 -13.77
CA ASP A 4 6.32 -15.41 -13.89
C ASP A 4 5.21 -16.48 -13.81
N ARG A 5 4.72 -16.89 -14.99
CA ARG A 5 3.71 -17.93 -15.11
C ARG A 5 4.33 -19.29 -14.81
N PRO A 6 3.65 -20.20 -14.12
CA PRO A 6 4.19 -21.50 -13.77
C PRO A 6 4.59 -22.32 -15.00
N SER A 7 5.78 -22.87 -14.98
CA SER A 7 6.26 -23.82 -15.99
C SER A 7 6.14 -25.24 -15.43
N LEU A 8 5.56 -26.14 -16.21
CA LEU A 8 5.43 -27.55 -15.89
C LEU A 8 6.37 -28.37 -16.78
N LEU A 9 7.17 -29.24 -16.16
CA LEU A 9 8.10 -30.11 -16.87
C LEU A 9 7.79 -31.57 -16.50
N ALA A 10 7.84 -32.45 -17.48
CA ALA A 10 7.74 -33.88 -17.29
C ALA A 10 8.82 -34.61 -18.08
N HIS A 11 9.30 -35.70 -17.53
CA HIS A 11 10.25 -36.61 -18.19
C HIS A 11 9.67 -38.02 -18.10
N ASP A 12 9.70 -38.72 -19.24
CA ASP A 12 9.46 -40.15 -19.27
C ASP A 12 10.80 -40.86 -19.04
N ILE A 13 10.82 -41.86 -18.14
CA ILE A 13 12.02 -42.56 -17.72
C ILE A 13 11.87 -44.02 -18.06
N ALA A 14 12.69 -44.53 -18.96
CA ALA A 14 12.74 -45.93 -19.26
C ALA A 14 13.63 -46.72 -18.26
N ASP A 15 13.27 -47.95 -18.02
CA ASP A 15 14.11 -48.90 -17.30
C ASP A 15 15.43 -49.21 -18.08
N ALA A 16 16.47 -49.56 -17.37
CA ALA A 16 17.79 -49.84 -17.98
C ALA A 16 17.71 -50.82 -19.16
N GLY A 17 18.05 -50.37 -20.35
CA GLY A 17 18.06 -51.16 -21.56
C GLY A 17 16.82 -51.04 -22.47
N TRP A 18 15.88 -50.19 -22.11
CA TRP A 18 14.69 -49.85 -22.91
C TRP A 18 14.69 -48.38 -23.30
N THR A 19 14.03 -48.05 -24.39
CA THR A 19 13.76 -46.65 -24.77
C THR A 19 12.46 -46.21 -24.12
N ASP A 20 12.44 -44.95 -23.64
CA ASP A 20 11.19 -44.33 -23.15
C ASP A 20 10.16 -44.15 -24.30
N SER A 21 8.89 -44.08 -23.94
CA SER A 21 7.82 -43.84 -24.91
C SER A 21 7.66 -42.36 -25.21
N GLY A 22 8.24 -41.50 -24.40
CA GLY A 22 8.12 -40.04 -24.44
C GLY A 22 6.85 -39.52 -23.81
N VAL A 23 6.94 -38.29 -23.33
CA VAL A 23 5.78 -37.57 -22.74
C VAL A 23 4.77 -37.25 -23.83
N LYS A 24 3.50 -37.64 -23.65
CA LYS A 24 2.40 -37.30 -24.53
C LYS A 24 1.75 -35.97 -24.17
N ALA A 25 1.46 -35.75 -22.87
CA ALA A 25 0.83 -34.55 -22.37
C ALA A 25 1.11 -34.34 -20.88
N ILE A 26 1.04 -33.08 -20.46
CA ILE A 26 0.95 -32.69 -19.06
C ILE A 26 -0.42 -32.09 -18.84
N TYR A 27 -1.09 -32.50 -17.79
CA TYR A 27 -2.40 -31.96 -17.39
C TYR A 27 -2.28 -31.20 -16.09
N TYR A 28 -2.99 -30.11 -15.96
CA TYR A 28 -3.03 -29.31 -14.73
C TYR A 28 -4.42 -28.85 -14.35
N GLN A 29 -4.59 -28.52 -13.08
CA GLN A 29 -5.79 -27.89 -12.53
C GLN A 29 -5.40 -27.02 -11.35
N PHE A 30 -6.09 -25.88 -11.18
CA PHE A 30 -6.02 -25.08 -9.98
C PHE A 30 -7.12 -25.48 -9.01
N ALA A 31 -6.76 -25.66 -7.74
CA ALA A 31 -7.72 -25.91 -6.65
C ALA A 31 -7.11 -25.47 -5.32
N GLU A 32 -7.93 -25.10 -4.35
CA GLU A 32 -7.47 -24.77 -2.99
C GLU A 32 -6.81 -25.98 -2.31
N ASP A 33 -7.37 -27.18 -2.53
CA ASP A 33 -6.90 -28.44 -1.98
C ASP A 33 -7.26 -29.59 -2.94
N GLU A 34 -6.62 -30.75 -2.82
CA GLU A 34 -6.84 -31.94 -3.63
C GLU A 34 -8.32 -32.38 -3.66
N LYS A 35 -9.05 -32.23 -2.55
CA LYS A 35 -10.48 -32.57 -2.44
C LYS A 35 -11.40 -31.73 -3.35
N PHE A 36 -10.93 -30.59 -3.86
CA PHE A 36 -11.68 -29.71 -4.76
C PHE A 36 -11.35 -29.94 -6.24
N LEU A 37 -10.48 -30.90 -6.56
CA LEU A 37 -10.17 -31.26 -7.94
C LEU A 37 -11.41 -31.78 -8.65
N GLY A 38 -11.69 -31.16 -9.81
CA GLY A 38 -12.77 -31.60 -10.71
C GLY A 38 -12.33 -32.62 -11.74
N ALA A 39 -13.25 -32.98 -12.64
CA ALA A 39 -12.95 -33.86 -13.76
C ALA A 39 -12.21 -33.16 -14.92
N ASP A 40 -12.31 -31.81 -14.99
CA ASP A 40 -11.86 -31.02 -16.13
C ASP A 40 -10.40 -30.59 -15.96
N TRP A 41 -9.49 -31.46 -16.38
CA TRP A 41 -8.06 -31.17 -16.44
C TRP A 41 -7.72 -30.41 -17.73
N ARG A 42 -6.94 -29.33 -17.61
CA ARG A 42 -6.42 -28.57 -18.75
C ARG A 42 -5.12 -29.19 -19.23
N THR A 43 -4.91 -29.22 -20.55
CA THR A 43 -3.61 -29.63 -21.12
C THR A 43 -2.65 -28.45 -21.04
N TYR A 44 -1.42 -28.70 -20.58
CA TYR A 44 -0.38 -27.71 -20.53
C TYR A 44 0.22 -27.46 -21.92
N ASP A 45 0.35 -26.20 -22.28
CA ASP A 45 1.10 -25.72 -23.45
C ASP A 45 2.14 -24.72 -22.96
N GLU A 46 3.42 -24.94 -23.31
CA GLU A 46 4.51 -24.04 -22.90
C GLU A 46 4.38 -22.65 -23.51
N ASN A 47 3.73 -22.52 -24.67
CA ASN A 47 3.47 -21.25 -25.31
C ASN A 47 2.26 -20.53 -24.71
N GLU A 48 1.38 -21.26 -24.00
CA GLU A 48 0.18 -20.75 -23.34
C GLU A 48 0.17 -21.22 -21.87
N LYS A 49 1.16 -20.76 -21.13
CA LYS A 49 1.35 -21.14 -19.71
C LYS A 49 0.12 -20.83 -18.85
N PRO A 50 -0.13 -21.64 -17.80
CA PRO A 50 -1.21 -21.41 -16.86
C PRO A 50 -1.23 -19.97 -16.36
N ALA A 51 -2.40 -19.34 -16.42
CA ALA A 51 -2.63 -17.99 -15.92
C ALA A 51 -3.92 -17.95 -15.10
N MET A 52 -3.96 -17.05 -14.13
CA MET A 52 -5.17 -16.63 -13.44
C MET A 52 -5.48 -15.20 -13.87
N GLU A 53 -6.77 -14.91 -14.09
CA GLU A 53 -7.24 -13.56 -14.40
C GLU A 53 -7.66 -12.82 -13.12
N ASP A 54 -8.11 -13.59 -12.12
CA ASP A 54 -8.52 -13.11 -10.81
C ASP A 54 -7.48 -13.49 -9.75
N GLU A 55 -7.53 -12.80 -8.63
CA GLU A 55 -6.73 -13.12 -7.44
C GLU A 55 -6.98 -14.56 -6.97
N TYR A 56 -5.89 -15.24 -6.61
CA TYR A 56 -5.95 -16.66 -6.29
C TYR A 56 -4.94 -17.03 -5.23
N TYR A 57 -5.41 -17.73 -4.21
CA TYR A 57 -4.59 -18.41 -3.22
C TYR A 57 -4.97 -19.88 -3.15
N GLY A 58 -4.07 -20.77 -3.54
CA GLY A 58 -4.34 -22.21 -3.55
C GLY A 58 -3.15 -23.01 -4.07
N ARG A 59 -3.42 -24.02 -4.86
CA ARG A 59 -2.41 -24.89 -5.43
C ARG A 59 -2.66 -25.13 -6.92
N ILE A 60 -1.58 -25.31 -7.66
CA ILE A 60 -1.61 -25.94 -8.97
C ILE A 60 -1.30 -27.43 -8.79
N PHE A 61 -2.13 -28.28 -9.34
CA PHE A 61 -1.95 -29.73 -9.39
C PHE A 61 -1.59 -30.13 -10.81
N ALA A 62 -0.66 -31.07 -10.96
CA ALA A 62 -0.24 -31.54 -12.28
C ALA A 62 0.02 -33.06 -12.28
N LYS A 63 -0.19 -33.67 -13.46
CA LYS A 63 0.15 -35.06 -13.78
C LYS A 63 0.54 -35.17 -15.25
N ALA A 64 1.33 -36.15 -15.60
CA ALA A 64 1.76 -36.38 -16.97
C ALA A 64 1.24 -37.73 -17.49
N GLU A 65 1.07 -37.83 -18.79
CA GLU A 65 0.73 -39.06 -19.52
C GLU A 65 1.82 -39.31 -20.58
N ASP A 66 2.30 -40.55 -20.70
CA ASP A 66 3.23 -40.98 -21.74
C ASP A 66 2.51 -41.42 -23.02
N GLN A 67 3.27 -41.73 -24.08
CA GLN A 67 2.71 -42.22 -25.36
C GLN A 67 2.11 -43.62 -25.25
N ALA A 68 2.46 -44.38 -24.20
CA ALA A 68 1.89 -45.71 -23.92
C ALA A 68 0.58 -45.64 -23.14
N GLY A 69 0.18 -44.45 -22.60
CA GLY A 69 -1.01 -44.21 -21.83
C GLY A 69 -0.84 -44.38 -20.33
N ASN A 70 0.40 -44.49 -19.82
CA ASN A 70 0.64 -44.51 -18.39
C ASN A 70 0.56 -43.08 -17.83
N VAL A 71 -0.01 -42.93 -16.63
CA VAL A 71 -0.20 -41.63 -15.98
C VAL A 71 0.66 -41.60 -14.71
N SER A 72 1.40 -40.51 -14.54
CA SER A 72 2.24 -40.28 -13.34
C SER A 72 1.41 -40.11 -12.08
N ASP A 73 2.08 -40.22 -10.93
CA ASP A 73 1.55 -39.65 -9.69
C ASP A 73 1.27 -38.15 -9.84
N MET A 74 0.29 -37.68 -9.11
CA MET A 74 -0.07 -36.26 -9.08
C MET A 74 0.90 -35.50 -8.18
N ILE A 75 1.40 -34.38 -8.67
CA ILE A 75 2.19 -33.43 -7.91
C ILE A 75 1.41 -32.14 -7.69
N SER A 76 1.80 -31.33 -6.70
CA SER A 76 1.21 -30.01 -6.48
C SER A 76 2.22 -29.02 -5.91
N ALA A 77 2.02 -27.75 -6.24
CA ALA A 77 2.73 -26.62 -5.66
C ALA A 77 1.75 -25.53 -5.21
N VAL A 78 2.11 -24.78 -4.19
CA VAL A 78 1.35 -23.57 -3.79
C VAL A 78 1.44 -22.58 -4.93
N PHE A 79 0.31 -21.96 -5.26
CA PHE A 79 0.20 -20.92 -6.26
C PHE A 79 -0.59 -19.76 -5.65
N MET A 80 0.02 -18.58 -5.67
CA MET A 80 -0.54 -17.34 -5.16
C MET A 80 -0.44 -16.28 -6.25
N PHE A 81 -1.54 -15.57 -6.49
CA PHE A 81 -1.61 -14.50 -7.47
C PHE A 81 -2.46 -13.36 -6.92
N GLU A 82 -1.88 -12.20 -6.81
CA GLU A 82 -2.51 -10.99 -6.28
C GLU A 82 -2.08 -9.77 -7.08
N GLN A 83 -3.03 -8.90 -7.39
CA GLN A 83 -2.82 -7.65 -8.12
C GLN A 83 -3.36 -6.44 -7.36
N THR A 84 -4.08 -6.65 -6.26
CA THR A 84 -4.62 -5.58 -5.43
C THR A 84 -3.52 -4.99 -4.56
N ALA A 85 -3.39 -3.67 -4.57
CA ALA A 85 -2.47 -2.99 -3.67
C ALA A 85 -3.07 -2.88 -2.26
N PRO A 86 -2.23 -2.76 -1.21
CA PRO A 86 -2.69 -2.55 0.16
C PRO A 86 -3.63 -1.35 0.30
N ALA A 87 -4.46 -1.35 1.33
CA ALA A 87 -5.17 -0.18 1.81
C ALA A 87 -4.39 0.49 2.94
N ALA A 88 -4.59 1.81 3.15
CA ALA A 88 -3.98 2.53 4.25
C ALA A 88 -4.91 3.62 4.79
N ASP A 89 -4.73 3.94 6.05
CA ASP A 89 -5.29 5.13 6.69
C ASP A 89 -4.19 5.92 7.42
N TYR A 90 -4.51 7.15 7.85
CA TYR A 90 -3.59 7.96 8.63
C TYR A 90 -4.29 8.74 9.74
N ALA A 91 -3.49 9.11 10.74
CA ALA A 91 -3.89 10.03 11.80
C ALA A 91 -2.82 11.09 12.02
N LEU A 92 -3.25 12.35 12.29
CA LEU A 92 -2.38 13.45 12.67
C LEU A 92 -2.46 13.70 14.18
N THR A 93 -1.30 13.91 14.81
CA THR A 93 -1.24 14.28 16.23
C THR A 93 -0.28 15.45 16.45
N PRO A 94 -0.77 16.63 16.86
CA PRO A 94 -2.19 16.98 17.04
C PRO A 94 -2.93 17.10 15.70
N ASN A 95 -4.26 16.89 15.71
CA ASN A 95 -5.13 17.05 14.54
C ASN A 95 -5.80 18.44 14.47
N ASN A 96 -5.51 19.31 15.42
CA ASN A 96 -5.94 20.71 15.49
C ASN A 96 -4.73 21.62 15.32
N TRP A 97 -4.97 22.93 15.12
CA TRP A 97 -3.91 23.92 14.97
C TRP A 97 -2.84 23.81 16.06
N THR A 98 -1.58 23.86 15.64
CA THR A 98 -0.40 23.78 16.50
C THR A 98 0.68 24.73 16.02
N ASN A 99 1.50 25.22 16.96
CA ASN A 99 2.75 25.93 16.67
C ASN A 99 3.99 25.03 16.88
N GLY A 100 3.80 23.72 16.90
CA GLY A 100 4.82 22.70 17.03
C GLY A 100 4.77 21.68 15.91
N ASP A 101 5.49 20.58 16.11
CA ASP A 101 5.50 19.45 15.19
C ASP A 101 4.17 18.69 15.16
N VAL A 102 3.91 18.05 14.03
CA VAL A 102 2.83 17.12 13.83
C VAL A 102 3.42 15.73 13.57
N GLU A 103 2.91 14.74 14.27
CA GLU A 103 3.20 13.33 14.02
C GLU A 103 2.14 12.76 13.08
N ILE A 104 2.59 12.22 11.96
CA ILE A 104 1.78 11.46 11.01
C ILE A 104 1.93 9.99 11.37
N ARG A 105 0.83 9.31 11.65
CA ARG A 105 0.78 7.86 11.83
C ARG A 105 0.09 7.24 10.65
N ILE A 106 0.76 6.30 9.98
CA ILE A 106 0.20 5.48 8.91
C ILE A 106 -0.10 4.10 9.49
N HIS A 107 -1.26 3.56 9.13
CA HIS A 107 -1.61 2.16 9.33
C HIS A 107 -2.07 1.59 7.99
N ALA A 108 -1.59 0.40 7.65
CA ALA A 108 -1.87 -0.25 6.39
C ALA A 108 -2.37 -1.68 6.61
N GLU A 109 -3.23 -2.12 5.72
CA GLU A 109 -3.82 -3.47 5.73
C GLU A 109 -3.79 -4.06 4.32
N ASP A 110 -3.63 -5.36 4.26
CA ASP A 110 -3.71 -6.14 3.04
C ASP A 110 -4.23 -7.53 3.36
N ASP A 111 -5.30 -7.93 2.68
CA ASP A 111 -6.10 -9.11 3.04
C ASP A 111 -5.52 -10.43 2.53
N MET A 112 -4.61 -10.40 1.55
CA MET A 112 -4.13 -11.62 0.88
C MET A 112 -2.65 -11.90 1.17
N SER A 113 -1.73 -11.10 0.64
CA SER A 113 -0.30 -11.32 0.84
C SER A 113 0.25 -10.65 2.10
N GLY A 114 -0.49 -9.69 2.63
CA GLY A 114 -0.10 -8.89 3.77
C GLY A 114 0.86 -7.76 3.41
N VAL A 115 0.91 -6.74 4.27
CA VAL A 115 1.80 -5.60 4.11
C VAL A 115 3.26 -6.02 4.31
N GLN A 116 4.11 -5.72 3.33
CA GLN A 116 5.55 -5.96 3.41
C GLN A 116 6.26 -4.81 4.10
N ASN A 117 6.04 -3.57 3.64
CA ASN A 117 6.69 -2.39 4.22
C ASN A 117 5.95 -1.09 3.88
N ILE A 118 6.31 -0.04 4.64
CA ILE A 118 5.94 1.34 4.39
C ILE A 118 7.21 2.14 4.11
N THR A 119 7.23 2.88 2.99
CA THR A 119 8.31 3.83 2.68
C THR A 119 7.89 5.22 3.12
N LEU A 120 8.72 5.88 3.94
CA LEU A 120 8.52 7.22 4.46
C LEU A 120 8.91 8.29 3.43
N PRO A 121 8.49 9.56 3.60
CA PRO A 121 8.82 10.67 2.69
C PRO A 121 10.32 10.94 2.50
N ASP A 122 11.16 10.57 3.45
CA ASP A 122 12.61 10.68 3.37
C ASP A 122 13.31 9.49 2.71
N GLY A 123 12.53 8.50 2.25
CA GLY A 123 13.00 7.26 1.63
C GLY A 123 13.34 6.13 2.62
N THR A 124 13.17 6.36 3.92
CA THR A 124 13.33 5.30 4.93
C THR A 124 12.26 4.22 4.74
N VAL A 125 12.66 2.95 4.78
CA VAL A 125 11.75 1.80 4.66
C VAL A 125 11.54 1.17 6.03
N ILE A 126 10.28 0.98 6.41
CA ILE A 126 9.84 0.35 7.65
C ILE A 126 9.16 -0.98 7.31
N ASP A 127 9.76 -2.09 7.71
CA ASP A 127 9.22 -3.45 7.51
C ASP A 127 8.11 -3.74 8.56
N ALA A 128 6.99 -3.05 8.43
CA ALA A 128 5.82 -3.15 9.29
C ALA A 128 4.57 -2.63 8.58
N ASP A 129 3.40 -2.90 9.16
CA ASP A 129 2.08 -2.43 8.73
C ASP A 129 1.72 -1.04 9.31
N ALA A 130 2.58 -0.47 10.17
CA ALA A 130 2.40 0.85 10.75
C ALA A 130 3.71 1.62 10.80
N ALA A 131 3.64 2.94 10.62
CA ALA A 131 4.79 3.84 10.66
C ALA A 131 4.41 5.20 11.26
N GLU A 132 5.41 5.87 11.87
CA GLU A 132 5.29 7.23 12.40
C GLU A 132 6.31 8.13 11.71
N TYR A 133 5.88 9.35 11.36
CA TYR A 133 6.74 10.37 10.75
C TYR A 133 6.42 11.74 11.31
N ARG A 134 7.45 12.53 11.71
CA ARG A 134 7.28 13.87 12.29
C ARG A 134 7.64 14.96 11.32
N VAL A 135 6.79 15.97 11.26
CA VAL A 135 6.94 17.12 10.36
C VAL A 135 6.79 18.43 11.13
N MET A 136 7.51 19.46 10.67
CA MET A 136 7.53 20.81 11.29
C MET A 136 7.01 21.88 10.34
N GLN A 137 6.50 21.49 9.16
CA GLN A 137 5.98 22.39 8.13
C GLN A 137 4.74 21.80 7.53
N ASN A 138 3.85 22.66 7.05
CA ASN A 138 2.74 22.25 6.20
C ASN A 138 3.26 21.72 4.87
N GLY A 139 2.56 20.76 4.28
CA GLY A 139 2.94 20.18 3.00
C GLY A 139 2.29 18.84 2.74
N ILE A 140 2.51 18.35 1.52
CA ILE A 140 2.11 17.00 1.11
C ILE A 140 3.32 16.08 1.33
N TYR A 141 3.11 15.04 2.12
CA TYR A 141 4.13 14.06 2.48
C TYR A 141 3.80 12.73 1.80
N GLU A 142 4.67 12.33 0.87
CA GLU A 142 4.48 11.15 0.05
C GLU A 142 4.98 9.90 0.78
N PHE A 143 4.06 9.02 1.14
CA PHE A 143 4.32 7.67 1.61
C PHE A 143 4.04 6.68 0.48
N SER A 144 4.55 5.46 0.61
CA SER A 144 4.08 4.33 -0.19
C SER A 144 4.03 3.07 0.65
N VAL A 145 3.00 2.25 0.43
CA VAL A 145 2.82 0.95 1.08
C VAL A 145 3.01 -0.15 0.04
N ARG A 146 3.77 -1.17 0.40
CA ARG A 146 4.02 -2.32 -0.46
C ARG A 146 3.57 -3.60 0.24
N ASP A 147 2.92 -4.50 -0.50
CA ASP A 147 2.61 -5.87 -0.09
C ASP A 147 3.74 -6.86 -0.40
N HIS A 148 3.59 -8.12 0.01
CA HIS A 148 4.55 -9.19 -0.28
C HIS A 148 4.51 -9.68 -1.74
N CYS A 149 3.45 -9.37 -2.51
CA CYS A 149 3.36 -9.64 -3.95
C CYS A 149 4.00 -8.53 -4.80
N GLY A 150 4.34 -7.39 -4.20
CA GLY A 150 5.01 -6.27 -4.86
C GLY A 150 4.08 -5.20 -5.40
N ASN A 151 2.77 -5.27 -5.12
CA ASN A 151 1.84 -4.19 -5.44
C ASN A 151 2.11 -3.00 -4.52
N ILE A 152 1.94 -1.78 -5.03
CA ILE A 152 2.30 -0.54 -4.33
C ILE A 152 1.13 0.42 -4.33
N LEU A 153 0.80 0.93 -3.14
CA LEU A 153 -0.10 2.06 -2.93
C LEU A 153 0.73 3.33 -2.71
N PRO A 154 0.75 4.31 -3.63
CA PRO A 154 1.19 5.68 -3.30
C PRO A 154 0.18 6.32 -2.36
N TYR A 155 0.66 6.91 -1.26
CA TYR A 155 -0.21 7.42 -0.21
C TYR A 155 0.22 8.82 0.26
N PRO A 156 -0.24 9.89 -0.41
CA PRO A 156 0.05 11.28 0.00
C PRO A 156 -0.79 11.68 1.22
N VAL A 157 -0.14 12.35 2.17
CA VAL A 157 -0.78 12.92 3.36
C VAL A 157 -0.57 14.43 3.36
N ASP A 158 -1.66 15.20 3.40
CA ASP A 158 -1.62 16.66 3.52
C ASP A 158 -1.63 17.08 5.00
N VAL A 159 -0.60 17.83 5.40
CA VAL A 159 -0.51 18.46 6.72
C VAL A 159 -0.70 19.97 6.51
N ALA A 160 -1.77 20.52 7.11
CA ALA A 160 -2.21 21.89 6.88
C ALA A 160 -2.56 22.62 8.20
N ASN A 161 -2.13 22.09 9.33
CA ASN A 161 -2.52 22.57 10.67
C ASN A 161 -1.35 23.10 11.51
N ILE A 162 -0.20 23.39 10.89
CA ILE A 162 0.95 23.99 11.54
C ILE A 162 0.94 25.50 11.25
N ASP A 163 0.92 26.32 12.30
CA ASP A 163 1.02 27.75 12.20
C ASP A 163 2.08 28.25 13.18
N LEU A 164 3.20 28.72 12.61
CA LEU A 164 4.37 29.22 13.36
C LEU A 164 4.40 30.75 13.46
N ILE A 165 3.45 31.44 12.80
CA ILE A 165 3.44 32.90 12.74
C ILE A 165 2.57 33.45 13.88
N PRO A 166 3.14 34.25 14.81
CA PRO A 166 2.34 34.86 15.84
C PRO A 166 1.42 35.94 15.28
N PRO A 167 0.22 36.10 15.85
CA PRO A 167 -0.67 37.17 15.47
C PRO A 167 -0.07 38.54 15.80
N THR A 168 -0.47 39.55 15.05
CA THR A 168 -0.14 40.95 15.28
C THR A 168 -1.31 41.66 15.99
N ALA A 169 -0.99 42.69 16.78
CA ALA A 169 -2.00 43.50 17.39
C ALA A 169 -1.61 44.99 17.29
N ASP A 170 -2.63 45.81 17.07
CA ASP A 170 -2.54 47.28 17.05
C ASP A 170 -3.69 47.87 17.86
N TYR A 171 -3.57 49.16 18.21
CA TYR A 171 -4.62 49.85 18.94
C TYR A 171 -4.88 51.24 18.39
N GLU A 172 -6.10 51.68 18.57
CA GLU A 172 -6.55 53.03 18.23
C GLU A 172 -7.14 53.69 19.48
N LEU A 173 -6.59 54.85 19.83
CA LEU A 173 -7.21 55.72 20.86
C LEU A 173 -8.29 56.55 20.16
N LEU A 174 -9.53 56.50 20.68
CA LEU A 174 -10.65 57.31 20.15
C LEU A 174 -10.57 58.77 20.58
N THR A 175 -9.65 59.11 21.47
CA THR A 175 -9.29 60.51 21.79
C THR A 175 -7.82 60.54 22.22
N ASP A 176 -7.09 61.53 21.72
CA ASP A 176 -5.67 61.81 22.02
C ASP A 176 -5.49 63.10 22.88
N GLU A 177 -6.63 63.72 23.24
CA GLU A 177 -6.64 64.90 24.07
C GLU A 177 -6.79 64.59 25.55
N TRP A 178 -6.35 65.56 26.42
CA TRP A 178 -6.59 65.47 27.85
C TRP A 178 -8.07 65.45 28.15
N THR A 179 -8.52 64.47 28.93
CA THR A 179 -9.93 64.30 29.27
C THR A 179 -10.10 63.88 30.73
N ASN A 180 -11.21 64.24 31.34
CA ASN A 180 -11.63 63.83 32.66
C ASN A 180 -12.70 62.75 32.67
N VAL A 181 -12.95 62.14 31.48
CA VAL A 181 -13.90 61.00 31.30
C VAL A 181 -13.13 59.75 30.85
N PRO A 182 -13.69 58.56 31.00
CA PRO A 182 -13.06 57.33 30.54
C PRO A 182 -12.73 57.38 29.02
N VAL A 183 -11.52 56.91 28.68
CA VAL A 183 -11.05 56.80 27.30
C VAL A 183 -11.35 55.41 26.78
N THR A 184 -11.86 55.32 25.56
CA THR A 184 -12.06 54.08 24.86
C THR A 184 -10.86 53.76 24.00
N ILE A 185 -10.33 52.58 24.17
CA ILE A 185 -9.25 52.01 23.33
C ILE A 185 -9.88 50.92 22.47
N ARG A 186 -9.65 50.98 21.18
CA ARG A 186 -10.02 49.92 20.25
C ARG A 186 -8.79 49.11 19.94
N VAL A 187 -8.80 47.85 20.24
CA VAL A 187 -7.73 46.90 19.85
C VAL A 187 -8.15 46.19 18.57
N LYS A 188 -7.20 46.08 17.65
CA LYS A 188 -7.32 45.31 16.41
C LYS A 188 -6.24 44.22 16.46
N ALA A 189 -6.58 43.02 16.07
CA ALA A 189 -5.63 41.93 15.92
C ALA A 189 -5.80 41.29 14.54
N ASP A 190 -4.70 40.82 13.98
CA ASP A 190 -4.64 40.14 12.70
C ASP A 190 -3.72 38.95 12.82
N ASP A 191 -4.07 37.87 12.14
CA ASP A 191 -3.27 36.65 12.06
C ASP A 191 -2.76 36.52 10.62
N PRO A 192 -1.46 36.81 10.39
CA PRO A 192 -0.93 36.86 9.03
C PRO A 192 -0.89 35.47 8.39
N SER A 193 -1.28 35.38 7.12
CA SER A 193 -1.15 34.13 6.36
C SER A 193 0.32 33.77 6.15
N PRO A 194 0.71 32.50 6.34
CA PRO A 194 2.03 32.03 6.01
C PRO A 194 2.33 32.12 4.51
N GLU A 195 3.61 32.24 4.15
CA GLU A 195 4.05 32.36 2.74
C GLU A 195 3.93 31.03 1.96
N ASP A 196 3.72 29.91 2.67
CA ASP A 196 3.57 28.57 2.09
C ASP A 196 2.22 28.33 1.38
N GLY A 197 1.30 29.30 1.47
CA GLY A 197 -0.02 29.24 0.84
C GLY A 197 -1.09 28.53 1.68
N TYR A 198 -0.76 28.08 2.88
CA TYR A 198 -1.73 27.52 3.83
C TYR A 198 -2.46 28.63 4.61
N ALA A 199 -3.58 28.30 5.21
CA ALA A 199 -4.36 29.28 5.97
C ALA A 199 -3.71 29.55 7.35
N PRO A 200 -3.88 30.76 7.94
CA PRO A 200 -3.51 31.02 9.32
C PRO A 200 -4.47 30.33 10.28
N SER A 201 -4.03 30.14 11.52
CA SER A 201 -4.85 29.51 12.58
C SER A 201 -6.00 30.40 13.06
N GLY A 202 -5.88 31.71 12.87
CA GLY A 202 -6.86 32.71 13.25
C GLY A 202 -6.74 33.18 14.71
N ILE A 203 -7.41 34.32 14.99
CA ILE A 203 -7.43 34.92 16.34
C ILE A 203 -8.39 34.17 17.25
N ARG A 204 -7.86 33.58 18.33
CA ARG A 204 -8.67 32.87 19.32
C ARG A 204 -9.38 33.81 20.31
N SER A 205 -8.70 34.89 20.70
CA SER A 205 -9.25 35.88 21.65
C SER A 205 -8.45 37.17 21.59
N ILE A 206 -9.10 38.29 21.89
CA ILE A 206 -8.53 39.62 22.11
C ILE A 206 -8.83 40.04 23.55
#